data_f8b8070fdc98626573dd9af040f7fb9c
#
_entry.id   f8b8070fdc98626573dd9af040f7fb9c
#
_cell.length_a   1.000
_cell.length_b   1.000
_cell.length_c   1.000
_cell.angle_alpha   90.00
_cell.angle_beta   90.00
_cell.angle_gamma   90.00
#
_symmetry.space_group_name_H-M   'P 1'
#
loop_
_entity.id
_entity.type
_entity.pdbx_description
1 polymer ?
#
loop_
_entity_poly.entity_id
_entity_poly.type
_entity_poly.pdbx_seq_one_letter_code
_entity_poly.pdbx_strand_id
1 'polypeptide(L)'
;MMMALVSLLLIGALCFHSCQRRKQPEDSGNVAVATATTKQTEKATDKPKKTTEPDVATDTTKTTTSTEETSRKDGKQITLAAKGVDQGNLILINKEHSYDFPNGDPKLESVYEKRNSSYSVSDMEVQLDAETIAQLNKMMSAFETETGLGGMQVFSGYRDKADQDSRYEDGSTGFRGGYSDYHSGRSFNLKINFGDGTSDYYNAEKYPKYSWIAEHAAEYGFVVRYPDGKDEKTGEDSRTYTFRYVGVPHALYMQEHNLCLEEYIDRVHSYSADNPLEITADGKTYQVFYVGIGGTKDVQVTIPSGTYTASGDNISGYIVTCE
;
A
#
# COMPACT_ATOMS: atom_id res chain seq x y z
N MET A 1 -75.24 25.14 -9.83
CA MET A 1 -74.76 25.12 -11.23
C MET A 1 -73.61 24.21 -11.32
N MET A 2 -73.59 23.30 -12.28
CA MET A 2 -72.99 21.97 -12.44
C MET A 2 -71.50 21.94 -12.35
N MET A 3 -71.00 21.03 -11.52
CA MET A 3 -69.68 20.49 -11.51
C MET A 3 -69.54 19.43 -12.62
N ALA A 4 -68.48 19.50 -13.39
CA ALA A 4 -68.08 18.41 -14.28
C ALA A 4 -66.74 17.80 -13.76
N LEU A 5 -66.82 16.57 -13.27
CA LEU A 5 -65.68 15.70 -12.96
C LEU A 5 -65.11 15.15 -14.27
N VAL A 6 -63.81 15.32 -14.48
CA VAL A 6 -63.05 14.58 -15.50
C VAL A 6 -62.09 13.68 -14.79
N SER A 7 -62.36 12.38 -14.84
CA SER A 7 -61.44 11.32 -14.38
C SER A 7 -60.42 11.02 -15.49
N LEU A 8 -59.13 11.21 -15.22
CA LEU A 8 -58.07 10.78 -16.09
C LEU A 8 -57.51 9.47 -15.55
N LEU A 9 -57.71 8.40 -16.27
CA LEU A 9 -57.08 7.10 -16.10
C LEU A 9 -55.65 7.14 -16.68
N LEU A 10 -54.64 7.01 -15.83
CA LEU A 10 -53.26 6.81 -16.21
C LEU A 10 -52.99 5.31 -16.26
N ILE A 11 -52.85 4.78 -17.50
CA ILE A 11 -52.40 3.44 -17.77
C ILE A 11 -50.85 3.46 -17.66
N GLY A 12 -50.31 2.77 -16.65
CA GLY A 12 -48.90 2.57 -16.48
C GLY A 12 -48.37 1.49 -17.46
N ALA A 13 -47.54 1.90 -18.39
CA ALA A 13 -46.78 0.96 -19.24
C ALA A 13 -45.49 0.57 -18.54
N LEU A 14 -45.41 -0.66 -18.06
CA LEU A 14 -44.18 -1.31 -17.59
C LEU A 14 -43.31 -1.65 -18.81
N CYS A 15 -42.27 -0.87 -19.05
CA CYS A 15 -41.20 -1.23 -19.98
C CYS A 15 -40.22 -2.16 -19.28
N PHE A 16 -40.35 -3.45 -19.53
CA PHE A 16 -39.29 -4.43 -19.28
C PHE A 16 -38.13 -4.20 -20.27
N HIS A 17 -37.04 -3.62 -19.84
CA HIS A 17 -35.79 -3.62 -20.59
C HIS A 17 -35.04 -4.92 -20.30
N SER A 18 -35.14 -5.85 -21.24
CA SER A 18 -34.32 -7.05 -21.32
C SER A 18 -32.87 -6.63 -21.65
N CYS A 19 -31.99 -6.78 -20.69
CA CYS A 19 -30.54 -6.60 -20.91
C CYS A 19 -30.00 -7.81 -21.69
N GLN A 20 -29.79 -7.63 -22.98
CA GLN A 20 -29.07 -8.63 -23.80
C GLN A 20 -27.58 -8.54 -23.48
N ARG A 21 -27.06 -9.59 -22.84
CA ARG A 21 -25.62 -9.86 -22.73
C ARG A 21 -25.03 -10.04 -24.14
N ARG A 22 -24.19 -9.10 -24.57
CA ARG A 22 -23.27 -9.34 -25.69
C ARG A 22 -22.14 -10.25 -25.21
N LYS A 23 -22.09 -11.47 -25.70
CA LYS A 23 -20.92 -12.35 -25.65
C LYS A 23 -19.86 -11.79 -26.59
N GLN A 24 -18.65 -11.56 -26.07
CA GLN A 24 -17.46 -11.39 -26.90
C GLN A 24 -17.03 -12.75 -27.47
N PRO A 25 -16.48 -12.81 -28.68
CA PRO A 25 -16.00 -14.04 -29.26
C PRO A 25 -14.65 -14.45 -28.67
N GLU A 26 -14.58 -15.72 -28.27
CA GLU A 26 -13.34 -16.41 -27.93
C GLU A 26 -12.50 -16.58 -29.20
N ASP A 27 -11.29 -16.04 -29.19
CA ASP A 27 -10.29 -16.32 -30.23
C ASP A 27 -9.48 -17.55 -29.81
N SER A 28 -9.80 -18.68 -30.41
CA SER A 28 -9.07 -19.93 -30.25
C SER A 28 -7.91 -19.99 -31.26
N GLY A 29 -6.75 -19.49 -30.86
CA GLY A 29 -5.48 -19.67 -31.56
C GLY A 29 -4.77 -20.95 -31.16
N ASN A 30 -5.01 -22.02 -31.92
CA ASN A 30 -4.24 -23.26 -31.89
C ASN A 30 -2.79 -23.01 -32.34
N VAL A 31 -1.81 -23.25 -31.52
CA VAL A 31 -0.41 -23.37 -31.95
C VAL A 31 0.16 -24.72 -31.48
N ALA A 32 0.64 -25.42 -32.45
CA ALA A 32 1.07 -26.80 -32.44
C ALA A 32 2.27 -27.06 -31.51
N VAL A 33 2.18 -28.23 -30.86
CA VAL A 33 3.26 -28.95 -30.18
C VAL A 33 4.34 -29.34 -31.19
N ALA A 34 5.57 -28.92 -30.94
CA ALA A 34 6.75 -29.54 -31.56
C ALA A 34 7.58 -30.21 -30.48
N THR A 35 7.46 -31.50 -30.41
CA THR A 35 8.30 -32.41 -29.63
C THR A 35 9.66 -32.55 -30.32
N ALA A 36 10.75 -32.28 -29.62
CA ALA A 36 12.07 -32.75 -30.04
C ALA A 36 12.79 -33.40 -28.86
N THR A 37 12.89 -34.70 -28.97
CA THR A 37 13.62 -35.65 -28.14
C THR A 37 15.09 -35.69 -28.59
N THR A 38 15.99 -35.97 -27.62
CA THR A 38 17.29 -36.65 -27.75
C THR A 38 18.49 -35.80 -27.41
N LYS A 39 19.49 -36.17 -26.62
CA LYS A 39 20.03 -37.44 -26.07
C LYS A 39 21.05 -37.08 -24.96
N GLN A 40 21.15 -37.97 -23.98
CA GLN A 40 22.23 -38.09 -23.01
C GLN A 40 23.61 -38.27 -23.69
N THR A 41 24.65 -37.74 -23.06
CA THR A 41 25.92 -38.43 -22.99
C THR A 41 26.64 -38.11 -21.67
N GLU A 42 27.00 -39.16 -20.98
CA GLU A 42 27.75 -39.27 -19.75
C GLU A 42 29.26 -38.98 -19.93
N LYS A 43 29.90 -38.80 -18.73
CA LYS A 43 31.27 -39.18 -18.35
C LYS A 43 32.26 -38.02 -18.20
N ALA A 44 33.08 -37.89 -17.18
CA ALA A 44 33.51 -38.68 -16.02
C ALA A 44 34.42 -37.82 -15.15
N THR A 45 34.35 -38.08 -13.86
CA THR A 45 35.41 -38.15 -12.84
C THR A 45 36.70 -37.33 -13.02
N ASP A 46 37.04 -36.49 -12.02
CA ASP A 46 38.24 -36.74 -11.21
C ASP A 46 38.25 -35.89 -9.89
N LYS A 47 38.51 -36.57 -8.79
CA LYS A 47 39.02 -36.12 -7.49
C LYS A 47 40.33 -36.90 -7.30
N PRO A 48 41.28 -36.58 -6.45
CA PRO A 48 41.39 -35.60 -5.36
C PRO A 48 42.80 -34.91 -5.28
N LYS A 49 42.99 -33.89 -4.43
CA LYS A 49 44.25 -33.80 -3.64
C LYS A 49 44.13 -33.00 -2.37
N LYS A 50 44.34 -33.70 -1.29
CA LYS A 50 44.53 -33.31 0.10
C LYS A 50 45.96 -32.78 0.27
N THR A 51 46.15 -31.64 0.97
CA THR A 51 47.45 -31.34 1.58
C THR A 51 47.24 -30.49 2.83
N THR A 52 47.39 -31.16 3.94
CA THR A 52 48.04 -30.89 5.23
C THR A 52 48.16 -29.44 5.74
N GLU A 53 47.64 -29.30 6.96
CA GLU A 53 48.04 -28.35 8.01
C GLU A 53 49.54 -28.37 8.33
N PRO A 54 50.01 -27.29 9.00
CA PRO A 54 50.55 -27.55 10.34
C PRO A 54 49.96 -26.62 11.41
N ASP A 55 49.78 -27.22 12.57
CA ASP A 55 49.62 -26.62 13.88
C ASP A 55 50.73 -25.64 14.22
N VAL A 56 50.39 -24.53 14.93
CA VAL A 56 51.20 -23.97 16.02
C VAL A 56 50.36 -23.05 16.94
N ALA A 57 50.31 -23.46 18.19
CA ALA A 57 50.34 -22.70 19.44
C ALA A 57 49.31 -21.65 19.81
N THR A 58 48.56 -22.04 20.80
CA THR A 58 47.92 -21.35 21.92
C THR A 58 48.65 -20.07 22.35
N ASP A 59 47.93 -18.92 22.32
CA ASP A 59 48.14 -17.89 23.31
C ASP A 59 46.79 -17.34 23.81
N THR A 60 46.61 -17.53 25.11
CA THR A 60 45.40 -17.18 25.83
C THR A 60 45.50 -15.71 26.23
N THR A 61 44.92 -14.84 25.44
CA THR A 61 44.65 -13.45 25.90
C THR A 61 43.17 -13.25 26.04
N LYS A 62 42.76 -13.28 27.28
CA LYS A 62 41.41 -12.97 27.77
C LYS A 62 41.15 -11.50 27.53
N THR A 63 40.59 -11.15 26.36
CA THR A 63 40.02 -9.81 26.13
C THR A 63 38.57 -9.85 26.56
N THR A 64 38.33 -9.34 27.74
CA THR A 64 37.00 -9.00 28.24
C THR A 64 36.50 -7.84 27.38
N THR A 65 35.76 -8.13 26.32
CA THR A 65 34.97 -7.10 25.63
C THR A 65 33.78 -6.80 26.55
N SER A 66 33.90 -5.74 27.35
CA SER A 66 32.75 -5.14 27.98
C SER A 66 31.89 -4.59 26.84
N THR A 67 30.78 -5.23 26.58
CA THR A 67 29.68 -4.64 25.84
C THR A 67 29.21 -3.47 26.69
N GLU A 68 29.64 -2.26 26.38
CA GLU A 68 29.01 -1.05 26.90
C GLU A 68 27.56 -1.08 26.40
N GLU A 69 26.63 -1.48 27.27
CA GLU A 69 25.23 -1.06 27.21
C GLU A 69 25.25 0.47 27.25
N THR A 70 25.28 1.10 26.09
CA THR A 70 24.96 2.53 25.95
C THR A 70 23.47 2.68 26.20
N SER A 71 23.10 2.65 27.48
CA SER A 71 21.82 3.14 27.95
C SER A 71 21.69 4.57 27.47
N ARG A 72 20.75 4.82 26.53
CA ARG A 72 20.36 6.17 26.09
C ARG A 72 19.82 6.92 27.31
N LYS A 73 20.68 7.68 27.98
CA LYS A 73 20.35 8.43 29.23
C LYS A 73 19.42 9.62 28.97
N ASP A 74 19.23 10.05 27.74
CA ASP A 74 18.47 11.27 27.36
C ASP A 74 17.28 10.97 26.44
N GLY A 75 16.61 9.84 26.62
CA GLY A 75 15.46 9.44 25.83
C GLY A 75 14.12 9.75 26.50
N LYS A 76 13.08 9.93 25.69
CA LYS A 76 11.68 10.02 26.13
C LYS A 76 11.07 8.61 26.21
N GLN A 77 10.44 8.29 27.32
CA GLN A 77 9.67 7.05 27.44
C GLN A 77 8.28 7.24 26.86
N ILE A 78 7.87 6.34 25.96
CA ILE A 78 6.52 6.28 25.38
C ILE A 78 5.86 4.95 25.72
N THR A 79 4.54 4.94 25.72
CA THR A 79 3.71 3.74 25.93
C THR A 79 3.03 3.40 24.64
N LEU A 80 3.25 2.17 24.15
CA LEU A 80 2.54 1.58 23.03
C LEU A 80 1.45 0.66 23.57
N ALA A 81 0.21 0.93 23.22
CA ALA A 81 -0.93 0.20 23.73
C ALA A 81 -0.95 -1.24 23.19
N ALA A 82 -1.38 -2.19 24.02
CA ALA A 82 -1.57 -3.58 23.58
C ALA A 82 -2.68 -3.72 22.51
N LYS A 83 -3.58 -2.73 22.45
CA LYS A 83 -4.64 -2.62 21.44
C LYS A 83 -4.30 -1.44 20.51
N GLY A 84 -4.54 -1.61 19.21
CA GLY A 84 -4.29 -0.56 18.22
C GLY A 84 -3.15 -0.89 17.24
N VAL A 85 -2.67 -2.14 17.27
CA VAL A 85 -1.74 -2.65 16.24
C VAL A 85 -2.35 -2.68 14.84
N ASP A 86 -3.65 -2.54 14.77
CA ASP A 86 -4.49 -2.47 13.57
C ASP A 86 -4.81 -1.02 13.13
N GLN A 87 -4.11 -0.02 13.68
CA GLN A 87 -4.33 1.41 13.41
C GLN A 87 -3.05 2.09 12.92
N GLY A 88 -3.22 3.08 12.03
CA GLY A 88 -2.12 3.92 11.52
C GLY A 88 -1.78 3.71 10.06
N ASN A 89 -0.75 4.41 9.59
CA ASN A 89 -0.44 4.53 8.16
C ASN A 89 0.29 3.30 7.58
N LEU A 90 0.91 2.48 8.42
CA LEU A 90 1.73 1.33 8.01
C LEU A 90 1.06 -0.03 8.28
N ILE A 91 -0.24 -0.04 8.57
CA ILE A 91 -0.99 -1.29 8.70
C ILE A 91 -0.96 -2.07 7.39
N LEU A 92 -0.62 -3.36 7.46
CA LEU A 92 -0.64 -4.27 6.33
C LEU A 92 -1.97 -5.02 6.28
N ILE A 93 -2.72 -4.82 5.20
CA ILE A 93 -3.97 -5.53 4.93
C ILE A 93 -3.82 -6.23 3.59
N ASN A 94 -3.89 -7.54 3.59
CA ASN A 94 -3.79 -8.39 2.39
C ASN A 94 -4.46 -9.76 2.64
N LYS A 95 -4.23 -10.73 1.78
CA LYS A 95 -4.83 -12.07 1.89
C LYS A 95 -4.44 -12.84 3.18
N GLU A 96 -3.34 -12.45 3.82
CA GLU A 96 -2.81 -13.10 5.03
C GLU A 96 -3.15 -12.33 6.31
N HIS A 97 -3.31 -11.01 6.20
CA HIS A 97 -3.54 -10.09 7.32
C HIS A 97 -4.90 -9.40 7.17
N SER A 98 -5.87 -9.88 7.95
CA SER A 98 -7.22 -9.31 7.97
C SER A 98 -7.27 -8.02 8.79
N TYR A 99 -8.24 -7.16 8.47
CA TYR A 99 -8.50 -5.91 9.15
C TYR A 99 -9.76 -6.01 10.03
N ASP A 100 -9.66 -5.60 11.28
CA ASP A 100 -10.73 -5.73 12.28
C ASP A 100 -11.59 -4.46 12.42
N PHE A 101 -11.40 -3.45 11.57
CA PHE A 101 -12.17 -2.20 11.55
C PHE A 101 -12.18 -1.50 12.92
N PRO A 102 -11.02 -1.07 13.45
CA PRO A 102 -10.93 -0.45 14.76
C PRO A 102 -11.66 0.89 14.83
N ASN A 103 -12.20 1.21 16.01
CA ASN A 103 -12.86 2.49 16.22
C ASN A 103 -11.83 3.65 16.18
N GLY A 104 -12.15 4.69 15.40
CA GLY A 104 -11.38 5.93 15.35
C GLY A 104 -10.23 5.93 14.33
N ASP A 105 -10.03 4.85 13.59
CA ASP A 105 -9.12 4.75 12.45
C ASP A 105 -9.74 3.86 11.36
N PRO A 106 -9.79 4.27 10.07
CA PRO A 106 -9.39 5.58 9.54
C PRO A 106 -10.35 6.71 9.93
N LYS A 107 -9.85 7.94 9.91
CA LYS A 107 -10.68 9.16 10.05
C LYS A 107 -11.23 9.55 8.68
N LEU A 108 -12.32 8.93 8.29
CA LEU A 108 -12.89 9.08 6.96
C LEU A 108 -13.50 10.47 6.73
N GLU A 109 -13.15 11.07 5.60
CA GLU A 109 -13.74 12.30 5.07
C GLU A 109 -14.09 12.12 3.58
N SER A 110 -15.08 12.91 3.10
CA SER A 110 -15.45 12.95 1.68
C SER A 110 -14.34 13.58 0.86
N VAL A 111 -13.81 12.86 -0.12
CA VAL A 111 -12.83 13.40 -1.08
C VAL A 111 -13.46 14.54 -1.89
N TYR A 112 -14.74 14.42 -2.25
CA TYR A 112 -15.45 15.44 -3.00
C TYR A 112 -15.50 16.79 -2.27
N GLU A 113 -15.75 16.76 -0.96
CA GLU A 113 -15.85 17.99 -0.15
C GLU A 113 -14.49 18.60 0.20
N LYS A 114 -13.47 17.75 0.37
CA LYS A 114 -12.14 18.17 0.87
C LYS A 114 -11.10 18.38 -0.21
N ARG A 115 -11.34 17.91 -1.43
CA ARG A 115 -10.39 18.11 -2.53
C ARG A 115 -10.22 19.59 -2.87
N ASN A 116 -9.05 19.92 -3.41
CA ASN A 116 -8.83 21.18 -4.09
C ASN A 116 -9.27 21.08 -5.58
N SER A 117 -9.00 22.13 -6.37
CA SER A 117 -9.39 22.22 -7.79
C SER A 117 -8.48 21.44 -8.75
N SER A 118 -7.32 20.95 -8.31
CA SER A 118 -6.31 20.32 -9.17
C SER A 118 -6.70 18.93 -9.67
N TYR A 119 -7.73 18.32 -9.09
CA TYR A 119 -8.23 17.02 -9.50
C TYR A 119 -9.75 16.90 -9.28
N SER A 120 -10.33 15.91 -9.91
CA SER A 120 -11.73 15.55 -9.75
C SER A 120 -11.91 14.22 -9.01
N VAL A 121 -13.14 13.95 -8.60
CA VAL A 121 -13.54 12.64 -8.07
C VAL A 121 -14.71 12.12 -8.88
N SER A 122 -14.77 10.82 -9.11
CA SER A 122 -15.80 10.21 -9.96
C SER A 122 -17.17 10.12 -9.29
N ASP A 123 -17.16 10.06 -7.95
CA ASP A 123 -18.35 9.86 -7.14
C ASP A 123 -18.23 10.66 -5.83
N MET A 124 -19.30 11.29 -5.38
CA MET A 124 -19.32 12.07 -4.14
C MET A 124 -19.21 11.19 -2.87
N GLU A 125 -19.48 9.90 -3.00
CA GLU A 125 -19.41 8.93 -1.91
C GLU A 125 -17.95 8.42 -1.66
N VAL A 126 -16.99 8.78 -2.50
CA VAL A 126 -15.60 8.38 -2.29
C VAL A 126 -15.06 9.04 -1.03
N GLN A 127 -14.62 8.20 -0.09
CA GLN A 127 -14.03 8.61 1.18
C GLN A 127 -12.59 8.12 1.29
N LEU A 128 -11.76 8.90 1.99
CA LEU A 128 -10.40 8.52 2.39
C LEU A 128 -10.13 9.04 3.81
N ASP A 129 -9.07 8.56 4.41
CA ASP A 129 -8.54 9.14 5.65
C ASP A 129 -8.16 10.60 5.45
N ALA A 130 -8.43 11.44 6.45
CA ALA A 130 -8.24 12.88 6.38
C ALA A 130 -6.80 13.30 6.03
N GLU A 131 -5.79 12.60 6.59
CA GLU A 131 -4.39 12.86 6.30
C GLU A 131 -4.05 12.48 4.85
N THR A 132 -4.59 11.35 4.38
CA THR A 132 -4.45 10.91 2.99
C THR A 132 -4.97 11.97 2.02
N ILE A 133 -6.15 12.55 2.28
CA ILE A 133 -6.71 13.63 1.44
C ILE A 133 -5.82 14.88 1.48
N ALA A 134 -5.30 15.23 2.66
CA ALA A 134 -4.44 16.42 2.80
C ALA A 134 -3.14 16.30 1.96
N GLN A 135 -2.52 15.14 1.95
CA GLN A 135 -1.32 14.90 1.15
C GLN A 135 -1.63 14.74 -0.34
N LEU A 136 -2.76 14.09 -0.68
CA LEU A 136 -3.25 14.00 -2.05
C LEU A 136 -3.49 15.40 -2.66
N ASN A 137 -4.07 16.32 -1.90
CA ASN A 137 -4.26 17.70 -2.32
C ASN A 137 -2.93 18.39 -2.64
N LYS A 138 -1.90 18.17 -1.83
CA LYS A 138 -0.56 18.74 -2.08
C LYS A 138 0.06 18.16 -3.34
N MET A 139 0.05 16.83 -3.49
CA MET A 139 0.59 16.14 -4.66
C MET A 139 -0.09 16.61 -5.96
N MET A 140 -1.41 16.69 -5.98
CA MET A 140 -2.15 17.10 -7.17
C MET A 140 -1.95 18.57 -7.51
N SER A 141 -1.83 19.45 -6.50
CA SER A 141 -1.48 20.87 -6.73
C SER A 141 -0.08 21.03 -7.31
N ALA A 142 0.90 20.28 -6.82
CA ALA A 142 2.26 20.30 -7.35
C ALA A 142 2.29 19.75 -8.78
N PHE A 143 1.64 18.63 -9.04
CA PHE A 143 1.50 18.07 -10.38
C PHE A 143 0.93 19.09 -11.37
N GLU A 144 -0.19 19.75 -11.06
CA GLU A 144 -0.79 20.77 -11.92
C GLU A 144 0.14 21.96 -12.13
N THR A 145 0.80 22.42 -11.06
CA THR A 145 1.69 23.58 -11.09
C THR A 145 2.94 23.33 -11.95
N GLU A 146 3.56 22.18 -11.80
CA GLU A 146 4.85 21.87 -12.44
C GLU A 146 4.68 21.37 -13.87
N THR A 147 3.59 20.66 -14.16
CA THR A 147 3.38 20.10 -15.51
C THR A 147 2.44 20.92 -16.38
N GLY A 148 1.61 21.77 -15.79
CA GLY A 148 0.52 22.46 -16.48
C GLY A 148 -0.59 21.51 -16.95
N LEU A 149 -0.58 20.25 -16.53
CA LEU A 149 -1.56 19.24 -16.91
C LEU A 149 -2.69 19.15 -15.86
N GLY A 150 -3.89 18.82 -16.34
CA GLY A 150 -5.03 18.49 -15.50
C GLY A 150 -5.57 17.09 -15.83
N GLY A 151 -6.83 16.86 -15.44
CA GLY A 151 -7.57 15.65 -15.80
C GLY A 151 -7.35 14.47 -14.85
N MET A 152 -6.57 14.63 -13.80
CA MET A 152 -6.47 13.57 -12.78
C MET A 152 -7.80 13.41 -12.06
N GLN A 153 -8.20 12.15 -11.84
CA GLN A 153 -9.45 11.83 -11.15
C GLN A 153 -9.27 10.64 -10.21
N VAL A 154 -9.70 10.83 -8.97
CA VAL A 154 -9.87 9.72 -8.00
C VAL A 154 -11.18 9.02 -8.29
N PHE A 155 -11.17 7.69 -8.43
CA PHE A 155 -12.39 6.94 -8.74
C PHE A 155 -12.70 5.77 -7.79
N SER A 156 -11.89 5.54 -6.80
CA SER A 156 -12.12 4.55 -5.74
C SER A 156 -11.36 4.97 -4.48
N GLY A 157 -11.89 4.65 -3.32
CA GLY A 157 -11.30 4.91 -2.02
C GLY A 157 -11.72 3.85 -1.01
N TYR A 158 -11.99 4.27 0.22
CA TYR A 158 -12.44 3.41 1.31
C TYR A 158 -13.60 2.50 0.89
N ARG A 159 -13.59 1.30 1.41
CA ARG A 159 -14.69 0.33 1.32
C ARG A 159 -14.91 -0.28 2.69
N ASP A 160 -16.16 -0.38 3.10
CA ASP A 160 -16.50 -1.18 4.26
C ASP A 160 -16.49 -2.68 3.93
N LYS A 161 -16.70 -3.48 4.96
CA LYS A 161 -16.67 -4.94 4.80
C LYS A 161 -17.76 -5.44 3.85
N ALA A 162 -18.97 -4.88 3.94
CA ALA A 162 -20.13 -5.33 3.16
C ALA A 162 -19.98 -4.97 1.68
N ASP A 163 -19.53 -3.76 1.35
CA ASP A 163 -19.23 -3.35 -0.03
C ASP A 163 -18.15 -4.26 -0.64
N GLN A 164 -17.10 -4.55 0.10
CA GLN A 164 -16.02 -5.42 -0.37
C GLN A 164 -16.48 -6.88 -0.56
N ASP A 165 -17.30 -7.42 0.35
CA ASP A 165 -17.87 -8.76 0.20
C ASP A 165 -18.79 -8.83 -1.05
N SER A 166 -19.62 -7.81 -1.28
CA SER A 166 -20.46 -7.73 -2.49
C SER A 166 -19.63 -7.75 -3.78
N ARG A 167 -18.50 -7.00 -3.81
CA ARG A 167 -17.58 -6.98 -4.95
C ARG A 167 -16.85 -8.31 -5.16
N TYR A 168 -16.57 -9.01 -4.08
CA TYR A 168 -15.99 -10.35 -4.15
C TYR A 168 -16.99 -11.35 -4.72
N GLU A 169 -18.24 -11.30 -4.29
CA GLU A 169 -19.32 -12.20 -4.75
C GLU A 169 -19.66 -11.97 -6.24
N ASP A 170 -19.59 -10.75 -6.73
CA ASP A 170 -19.84 -10.42 -8.15
C ASP A 170 -18.60 -10.60 -9.05
N GLY A 171 -17.44 -10.98 -8.47
CA GLY A 171 -16.20 -11.22 -9.18
C GLY A 171 -15.41 -9.96 -9.55
N SER A 172 -15.78 -8.79 -9.03
CA SER A 172 -15.08 -7.52 -9.31
C SER A 172 -13.74 -7.39 -8.58
N THR A 173 -13.45 -8.27 -7.61
CA THR A 173 -12.21 -8.28 -6.83
C THR A 173 -11.86 -9.70 -6.37
N GLY A 174 -10.56 -9.95 -6.17
CA GLY A 174 -10.06 -11.20 -5.57
C GLY A 174 -10.02 -11.20 -4.04
N PHE A 175 -10.37 -10.08 -3.37
CA PHE A 175 -10.33 -9.93 -1.92
C PHE A 175 -11.73 -9.97 -1.32
N ARG A 176 -11.88 -10.75 -0.25
CA ARG A 176 -13.07 -10.71 0.62
C ARG A 176 -13.05 -9.47 1.52
N GLY A 177 -14.20 -9.17 2.09
CA GLY A 177 -14.30 -8.19 3.16
C GLY A 177 -13.40 -8.55 4.35
N GLY A 178 -12.64 -7.57 4.82
CA GLY A 178 -11.60 -7.72 5.82
C GLY A 178 -10.19 -7.90 5.25
N TYR A 179 -10.02 -8.22 3.96
CA TYR A 179 -8.71 -8.52 3.37
C TYR A 179 -8.29 -7.55 2.26
N SER A 180 -8.98 -6.43 2.13
CA SER A 180 -8.73 -5.43 1.11
C SER A 180 -8.03 -4.20 1.68
N ASP A 181 -6.95 -3.77 1.05
CA ASP A 181 -6.19 -2.59 1.49
C ASP A 181 -7.01 -1.28 1.49
N TYR A 182 -8.10 -1.23 0.73
CA TYR A 182 -9.04 -0.10 0.74
C TYR A 182 -9.73 0.11 2.11
N HIS A 183 -9.82 -0.91 2.96
CA HIS A 183 -10.35 -0.78 4.32
C HIS A 183 -9.54 0.18 5.18
N SER A 184 -8.26 0.37 4.88
CA SER A 184 -7.40 1.33 5.57
C SER A 184 -7.86 2.79 5.39
N GLY A 185 -8.70 3.09 4.39
CA GLY A 185 -8.99 4.46 3.98
C GLY A 185 -7.80 5.23 3.39
N ARG A 186 -6.66 4.56 3.21
CA ARG A 186 -5.39 5.14 2.76
C ARG A 186 -5.03 4.75 1.33
N SER A 187 -5.83 3.88 0.71
CA SER A 187 -5.68 3.47 -0.69
C SER A 187 -6.75 4.05 -1.58
N PHE A 188 -6.33 4.50 -2.75
CA PHE A 188 -7.21 5.06 -3.77
C PHE A 188 -6.72 4.74 -5.18
N ASN A 189 -7.61 4.86 -6.15
CA ASN A 189 -7.30 4.66 -7.55
C ASN A 189 -7.33 5.96 -8.33
N LEU A 190 -6.39 6.11 -9.25
CA LEU A 190 -6.31 7.24 -10.18
C LEU A 190 -6.67 6.82 -11.60
N LYS A 191 -7.34 7.70 -12.32
CA LYS A 191 -7.50 7.68 -13.76
C LYS A 191 -7.22 9.06 -14.36
N ILE A 192 -6.98 9.07 -15.65
CA ILE A 192 -6.79 10.28 -16.45
C ILE A 192 -8.07 10.50 -17.25
N ASN A 193 -8.67 11.67 -17.10
CA ASN A 193 -9.78 12.14 -17.94
C ASN A 193 -9.21 13.07 -19.00
N PHE A 194 -9.38 12.72 -20.26
CA PHE A 194 -8.76 13.45 -21.38
C PHE A 194 -9.56 14.69 -21.84
N GLY A 195 -10.71 14.95 -21.21
CA GLY A 195 -11.54 16.12 -21.52
C GLY A 195 -12.41 16.00 -22.78
N ASP A 196 -12.24 14.94 -23.55
CA ASP A 196 -13.04 14.63 -24.75
C ASP A 196 -14.18 13.63 -24.47
N GLY A 197 -14.43 13.34 -23.20
CA GLY A 197 -15.39 12.34 -22.75
C GLY A 197 -14.78 10.95 -22.58
N THR A 198 -13.50 10.75 -22.86
CA THR A 198 -12.77 9.51 -22.63
C THR A 198 -11.92 9.57 -21.36
N SER A 199 -11.66 8.43 -20.77
CA SER A 199 -10.77 8.30 -19.61
C SER A 199 -10.11 6.93 -19.62
N ASP A 200 -8.95 6.82 -18.97
CA ASP A 200 -8.27 5.55 -18.76
C ASP A 200 -7.61 5.50 -17.38
N TYR A 201 -7.30 4.28 -16.91
CA TYR A 201 -6.55 4.11 -15.68
C TYR A 201 -5.19 4.78 -15.78
N TYR A 202 -4.75 5.39 -14.68
CA TYR A 202 -3.42 5.96 -14.62
C TYR A 202 -2.36 4.89 -14.91
N ASN A 203 -1.47 5.19 -15.84
CA ASN A 203 -0.31 4.37 -16.14
C ASN A 203 0.77 5.27 -16.74
N ALA A 204 1.91 5.39 -16.03
CA ALA A 204 3.01 6.29 -16.42
C ALA A 204 3.70 5.86 -17.70
N GLU A 205 3.83 4.56 -17.96
CA GLU A 205 4.44 4.03 -19.18
C GLU A 205 3.56 4.30 -20.41
N LYS A 206 2.25 4.03 -20.26
CA LYS A 206 1.28 4.28 -21.33
C LYS A 206 1.09 5.78 -21.63
N TYR A 207 1.17 6.61 -20.60
CA TYR A 207 0.96 8.05 -20.65
C TYR A 207 2.15 8.84 -20.10
N PRO A 208 3.32 8.89 -20.77
CA PRO A 208 4.56 9.45 -20.23
C PRO A 208 4.46 10.92 -19.81
N LYS A 209 3.55 11.70 -20.40
CA LYS A 209 3.32 13.10 -19.97
C LYS A 209 2.76 13.22 -18.54
N TYR A 210 2.24 12.12 -17.97
CA TYR A 210 1.75 12.04 -16.60
C TYR A 210 2.73 11.32 -15.67
N SER A 211 3.96 10.97 -16.12
CA SER A 211 4.96 10.22 -15.32
C SER A 211 5.34 10.94 -14.04
N TRP A 212 5.21 12.25 -13.99
CA TRP A 212 5.46 13.07 -12.80
C TRP A 212 4.82 12.49 -11.53
N ILE A 213 3.59 11.98 -11.61
CA ILE A 213 2.91 11.37 -10.44
C ILE A 213 3.70 10.16 -9.93
N ALA A 214 4.15 9.25 -10.80
CA ALA A 214 4.93 8.08 -10.39
C ALA A 214 6.32 8.46 -9.86
N GLU A 215 6.92 9.51 -10.41
CA GLU A 215 8.25 10.00 -10.04
C GLU A 215 8.24 10.70 -8.67
N HIS A 216 7.17 11.44 -8.34
CA HIS A 216 7.10 12.32 -7.17
C HIS A 216 6.12 11.87 -6.08
N ALA A 217 5.32 10.84 -6.29
CA ALA A 217 4.30 10.41 -5.32
C ALA A 217 4.90 10.14 -3.92
N ALA A 218 6.12 9.60 -3.85
CA ALA A 218 6.79 9.29 -2.60
C ALA A 218 7.15 10.54 -1.78
N GLU A 219 7.36 11.68 -2.40
CA GLU A 219 7.60 12.98 -1.75
C GLU A 219 6.37 13.45 -0.95
N TYR A 220 5.19 12.92 -1.28
CA TYR A 220 3.92 13.18 -0.60
C TYR A 220 3.45 11.99 0.25
N GLY A 221 4.30 10.98 0.42
CA GLY A 221 4.03 9.82 1.25
C GLY A 221 3.23 8.71 0.57
N PHE A 222 3.12 8.72 -0.78
CA PHE A 222 2.39 7.71 -1.53
C PHE A 222 3.32 6.72 -2.22
N VAL A 223 2.89 5.47 -2.25
CA VAL A 223 3.51 4.40 -3.03
C VAL A 223 2.48 3.74 -3.94
N VAL A 224 2.91 3.14 -5.03
CA VAL A 224 2.07 2.21 -5.79
C VAL A 224 1.85 0.98 -4.91
N ARG A 225 0.57 0.65 -4.62
CA ARG A 225 0.24 -0.45 -3.71
C ARG A 225 0.55 -1.83 -4.31
N TYR A 226 0.34 -1.98 -5.61
CA TYR A 226 0.54 -3.22 -6.37
C TYR A 226 1.47 -2.94 -7.55
N PRO A 227 2.79 -2.77 -7.29
CA PRO A 227 3.75 -2.45 -8.35
C PRO A 227 4.06 -3.66 -9.22
N ASP A 228 4.56 -3.40 -10.43
CA ASP A 228 4.93 -4.43 -11.38
C ASP A 228 6.02 -5.36 -10.82
N GLY A 229 5.87 -6.66 -11.06
CA GLY A 229 6.80 -7.70 -10.63
C GLY A 229 6.79 -8.00 -9.13
N LYS A 230 5.75 -7.57 -8.40
CA LYS A 230 5.56 -7.84 -6.97
C LYS A 230 4.33 -8.70 -6.65
N ASP A 231 3.73 -9.33 -7.65
CA ASP A 231 2.47 -10.09 -7.54
C ASP A 231 2.56 -11.21 -6.50
N GLU A 232 3.70 -11.92 -6.44
CA GLU A 232 3.94 -12.97 -5.45
C GLU A 232 4.04 -12.43 -4.01
N LYS A 233 4.46 -11.17 -3.83
CA LYS A 233 4.58 -10.52 -2.54
C LYS A 233 3.28 -9.90 -2.07
N THR A 234 2.61 -9.18 -2.97
CA THR A 234 1.36 -8.48 -2.65
C THR A 234 0.14 -9.40 -2.68
N GLY A 235 0.26 -10.56 -3.34
CA GLY A 235 -0.85 -11.50 -3.56
C GLY A 235 -1.89 -10.99 -4.56
N GLU A 236 -1.57 -9.96 -5.36
CA GLU A 236 -2.46 -9.33 -6.33
C GLU A 236 -1.71 -8.95 -7.60
N ASP A 237 -2.37 -9.03 -8.74
CA ASP A 237 -1.84 -8.56 -10.02
C ASP A 237 -1.48 -7.07 -9.95
N SER A 238 -0.50 -6.67 -10.75
CA SER A 238 -0.07 -5.27 -10.83
C SER A 238 -1.20 -4.30 -11.14
N ARG A 239 -1.25 -3.20 -10.38
CA ARG A 239 -2.20 -2.10 -10.55
C ARG A 239 -1.50 -0.76 -10.32
N THR A 240 -0.76 -0.29 -11.29
CA THR A 240 0.03 0.94 -11.20
C THR A 240 -0.80 2.20 -10.93
N TYR A 241 -2.12 2.11 -11.08
CA TYR A 241 -3.09 3.17 -10.77
C TYR A 241 -3.60 3.15 -9.32
N THR A 242 -3.22 2.17 -8.49
CA THR A 242 -3.61 2.08 -7.09
C THR A 242 -2.49 2.61 -6.21
N PHE A 243 -2.75 3.71 -5.52
CA PHE A 243 -1.81 4.35 -4.61
C PHE A 243 -2.18 4.09 -3.17
N ARG A 244 -1.17 4.02 -2.30
CA ARG A 244 -1.31 3.86 -0.86
C ARG A 244 -0.50 4.93 -0.13
N TYR A 245 -1.13 5.63 0.81
CA TYR A 245 -0.45 6.53 1.74
C TYR A 245 0.22 5.74 2.88
N VAL A 246 1.50 5.99 3.08
CA VAL A 246 2.34 5.35 4.12
C VAL A 246 3.14 6.38 4.94
N GLY A 247 3.15 7.65 4.51
CA GLY A 247 3.97 8.72 5.08
C GLY A 247 5.29 8.91 4.33
N VAL A 248 5.79 10.14 4.33
CA VAL A 248 6.93 10.58 3.48
C VAL A 248 8.20 9.77 3.69
N PRO A 249 8.77 9.60 4.91
CA PRO A 249 10.04 8.89 5.05
C PRO A 249 9.93 7.44 4.57
N HIS A 250 8.80 6.79 4.82
CA HIS A 250 8.58 5.40 4.41
C HIS A 250 8.43 5.26 2.89
N ALA A 251 7.64 6.16 2.28
CA ALA A 251 7.41 6.14 0.84
C ALA A 251 8.70 6.36 0.04
N LEU A 252 9.52 7.34 0.43
CA LEU A 252 10.81 7.61 -0.21
C LEU A 252 11.76 6.41 -0.09
N TYR A 253 11.84 5.80 1.09
CA TYR A 253 12.66 4.61 1.28
C TYR A 253 12.18 3.43 0.43
N MET A 254 10.86 3.21 0.38
CA MET A 254 10.27 2.16 -0.46
C MET A 254 10.55 2.38 -1.95
N GLN A 255 10.43 3.62 -2.43
CA GLN A 255 10.73 3.98 -3.81
C GLN A 255 12.23 3.76 -4.14
N GLU A 256 13.15 4.28 -3.30
CA GLU A 256 14.60 4.14 -3.49
C GLU A 256 15.05 2.69 -3.56
N HIS A 257 14.42 1.81 -2.77
CA HIS A 257 14.80 0.40 -2.65
C HIS A 257 13.89 -0.53 -3.45
N ASN A 258 12.97 0.01 -4.24
CA ASN A 258 11.99 -0.75 -5.03
C ASN A 258 11.24 -1.80 -4.20
N LEU A 259 10.65 -1.39 -3.06
CA LEU A 259 9.92 -2.27 -2.15
C LEU A 259 8.42 -2.07 -2.29
N CYS A 260 7.64 -3.16 -2.26
CA CYS A 260 6.23 -3.10 -1.93
C CYS A 260 6.02 -2.98 -0.41
N LEU A 261 4.80 -2.73 0.04
CA LEU A 261 4.49 -2.53 1.46
C LEU A 261 4.86 -3.76 2.30
N GLU A 262 4.59 -4.96 1.81
CA GLU A 262 4.94 -6.23 2.46
C GLU A 262 6.46 -6.32 2.72
N GLU A 263 7.27 -6.09 1.70
CA GLU A 263 8.73 -6.15 1.80
C GLU A 263 9.28 -5.07 2.74
N TYR A 264 8.65 -3.89 2.76
CA TYR A 264 9.04 -2.81 3.64
C TYR A 264 8.75 -3.16 5.12
N ILE A 265 7.56 -3.64 5.43
CA ILE A 265 7.19 -4.08 6.79
C ILE A 265 8.14 -5.18 7.28
N ASP A 266 8.38 -6.21 6.47
CA ASP A 266 9.32 -7.28 6.78
C ASP A 266 10.72 -6.75 7.08
N ARG A 267 11.18 -5.76 6.29
CA ARG A 267 12.48 -5.13 6.50
C ARG A 267 12.55 -4.39 7.82
N VAL A 268 11.54 -3.57 8.15
CA VAL A 268 11.52 -2.79 9.39
C VAL A 268 11.47 -3.70 10.62
N HIS A 269 10.86 -4.88 10.55
CA HIS A 269 10.88 -5.87 11.64
C HIS A 269 12.29 -6.32 12.05
N SER A 270 13.30 -6.10 11.20
CA SER A 270 14.71 -6.40 11.54
C SER A 270 15.41 -5.30 12.33
N TYR A 271 14.76 -4.16 12.58
CA TYR A 271 15.33 -3.01 13.27
C TYR A 271 14.69 -2.82 14.65
N SER A 272 15.50 -2.42 15.62
CA SER A 272 15.08 -2.16 17.00
C SER A 272 15.40 -0.74 17.42
N ALA A 273 14.91 -0.32 18.58
CA ALA A 273 15.23 1.00 19.14
C ALA A 273 16.75 1.21 19.34
N ASP A 274 17.51 0.15 19.61
CA ASP A 274 18.97 0.22 19.77
C ASP A 274 19.74 0.18 18.44
N ASN A 275 19.09 -0.30 17.38
CA ASN A 275 19.64 -0.38 16.03
C ASN A 275 18.55 -0.01 15.02
N PRO A 276 18.15 1.28 14.93
CA PRO A 276 17.09 1.72 14.04
C PRO A 276 17.52 1.76 12.58
N LEU A 277 16.55 1.64 11.68
CA LEU A 277 16.72 1.99 10.28
C LEU A 277 16.79 3.53 10.18
N GLU A 278 17.87 4.05 9.63
CA GLU A 278 17.97 5.48 9.33
C GLU A 278 17.47 5.78 7.94
N ILE A 279 16.54 6.73 7.83
CA ILE A 279 15.98 7.19 6.55
C ILE A 279 16.19 8.71 6.47
N THR A 280 16.80 9.17 5.39
CA THR A 280 16.93 10.61 5.10
C THR A 280 15.83 11.02 4.12
N ALA A 281 15.00 11.96 4.52
CA ALA A 281 13.90 12.50 3.71
C ALA A 281 13.72 13.99 4.00
N ASP A 282 13.52 14.82 2.99
CA ASP A 282 13.32 16.29 3.12
C ASP A 282 14.38 16.99 3.95
N GLY A 283 15.64 16.55 3.85
CA GLY A 283 16.77 17.10 4.61
C GLY A 283 16.78 16.77 6.12
N LYS A 284 15.93 15.84 6.54
CA LYS A 284 15.83 15.33 7.91
C LYS A 284 16.25 13.86 7.95
N THR A 285 16.73 13.41 9.10
CA THR A 285 17.02 12.00 9.36
C THR A 285 16.00 11.43 10.33
N TYR A 286 15.38 10.35 9.92
CA TYR A 286 14.39 9.60 10.70
C TYR A 286 14.99 8.30 11.19
N GLN A 287 14.68 7.93 12.44
CA GLN A 287 15.00 6.63 13.01
C GLN A 287 13.72 5.80 13.07
N VAL A 288 13.69 4.71 12.30
CA VAL A 288 12.53 3.83 12.16
C VAL A 288 12.85 2.46 12.75
N PHE A 289 11.99 1.93 13.61
CA PHE A 289 12.20 0.63 14.23
C PHE A 289 10.87 -0.02 14.62
N TYR A 290 10.94 -1.33 14.78
CA TYR A 290 9.80 -2.16 15.19
C TYR A 290 9.80 -2.41 16.70
N VAL A 291 8.59 -2.42 17.28
CA VAL A 291 8.34 -2.79 18.68
C VAL A 291 7.23 -3.83 18.73
N GLY A 292 7.57 -5.07 19.03
CA GLY A 292 6.60 -6.16 19.15
C GLY A 292 5.70 -6.04 20.38
N ILE A 293 4.41 -6.38 20.21
CA ILE A 293 3.42 -6.45 21.28
C ILE A 293 3.19 -7.93 21.63
N GLY A 294 3.86 -8.39 22.67
CA GLY A 294 3.85 -9.81 23.09
C GLY A 294 2.65 -10.23 23.95
N GLY A 295 1.46 -9.63 23.81
CA GLY A 295 0.30 -10.03 24.61
C GLY A 295 -0.70 -8.89 24.86
N THR A 296 -1.30 -8.89 26.06
CA THR A 296 -2.39 -7.96 26.42
C THR A 296 -1.94 -6.74 27.23
N LYS A 297 -0.64 -6.57 27.43
CA LYS A 297 -0.07 -5.46 28.21
C LYS A 297 0.60 -4.44 27.29
N ASP A 298 0.44 -3.19 27.65
CA ASP A 298 1.14 -2.08 27.01
C ASP A 298 2.66 -2.24 27.16
N VAL A 299 3.40 -1.81 26.13
CA VAL A 299 4.85 -1.87 26.09
C VAL A 299 5.43 -0.47 26.27
N GLN A 300 6.40 -0.36 27.16
CA GLN A 300 7.20 0.86 27.34
C GLN A 300 8.45 0.79 26.47
N VAL A 301 8.72 1.83 25.72
CA VAL A 301 9.94 1.93 24.92
C VAL A 301 10.56 3.32 25.08
N THR A 302 11.88 3.37 25.15
CA THR A 302 12.63 4.64 25.18
C THR A 302 12.99 5.04 23.77
N ILE A 303 12.58 6.22 23.36
CA ILE A 303 12.84 6.80 22.05
C ILE A 303 13.74 8.04 22.17
N PRO A 304 14.43 8.49 21.12
CA PRO A 304 15.10 9.78 21.09
C PRO A 304 14.16 10.93 21.48
N SER A 305 14.73 11.99 22.06
CA SER A 305 13.97 13.22 22.28
C SER A 305 13.61 13.84 20.93
N GLY A 306 12.37 14.28 20.76
CA GLY A 306 11.89 14.85 19.51
C GLY A 306 10.45 14.49 19.19
N THR A 307 10.07 14.71 17.95
CA THR A 307 8.76 14.27 17.43
C THR A 307 8.80 12.80 17.05
N TYR A 308 7.67 12.12 17.19
CA TYR A 308 7.55 10.73 16.77
C TYR A 308 6.14 10.41 16.32
N THR A 309 6.04 9.37 15.51
CA THR A 309 4.79 8.69 15.19
C THR A 309 4.91 7.21 15.52
N ALA A 310 3.80 6.57 15.79
CA ALA A 310 3.73 5.11 15.97
C ALA A 310 2.53 4.59 15.18
N SER A 311 2.78 3.71 14.25
CA SER A 311 1.75 3.01 13.48
C SER A 311 1.75 1.55 13.85
N GLY A 312 0.58 0.96 14.09
CA GLY A 312 0.45 -0.49 14.06
C GLY A 312 0.86 -1.04 12.69
N ASP A 313 1.29 -2.30 12.66
CA ASP A 313 1.60 -3.04 11.45
C ASP A 313 0.47 -3.99 11.01
N ASN A 314 -0.58 -4.12 11.81
CA ASN A 314 -1.68 -5.08 11.66
C ASN A 314 -1.21 -6.55 11.68
N ILE A 315 -0.04 -6.83 12.25
CA ILE A 315 0.55 -8.17 12.36
C ILE A 315 0.83 -8.50 13.83
N SER A 316 1.74 -7.74 14.47
CA SER A 316 2.26 -8.13 15.79
C SER A 316 2.81 -6.97 16.62
N GLY A 317 2.80 -5.71 16.12
CA GLY A 317 3.38 -4.60 16.85
C GLY A 317 3.23 -3.24 16.20
N TYR A 318 4.19 -2.39 16.52
CA TYR A 318 4.25 -1.02 16.05
C TYR A 318 5.54 -0.72 15.32
N ILE A 319 5.43 0.08 14.27
CA ILE A 319 6.55 0.77 13.63
C ILE A 319 6.59 2.18 14.21
N VAL A 320 7.68 2.48 14.91
CA VAL A 320 7.93 3.79 15.52
C VAL A 320 8.90 4.56 14.62
N THR A 321 8.55 5.80 14.33
CA THR A 321 9.34 6.72 13.50
C THR A 321 9.65 7.96 14.31
N CYS A 322 10.91 8.23 14.60
CA CYS A 322 11.41 9.38 15.35
C CYS A 322 12.14 10.34 14.40
N GLU A 323 11.90 11.65 14.57
CA GLU A 323 12.58 12.74 13.87
C GLU A 323 13.60 13.42 14.77
#